data_7d65c01054f8f07abdc63a85ea2bf9ba
#
_entry.id   7d65c01054f8f07abdc63a85ea2bf9ba
#
_cell.length_a   1.000
_cell.length_b   1.000
_cell.length_c   1.000
_cell.angle_alpha   90.00
_cell.angle_beta   90.00
_cell.angle_gamma   90.00
#
_symmetry.space_group_name_H-M   'P 1'
#
loop_
_entity.id
_entity.type
_entity.pdbx_description
1 polymer ?
#
loop_
_entity_poly.entity_id
_entity_poly.type
_entity_poly.pdbx_seq_one_letter_code
_entity_poly.pdbx_strand_id
1 'polypeptide(L)'
;MARRTYTREEVKELLAALERQCREAMDLAKAAESEASKQSFTAYRSFRNKVGEFQALVILIEGRLKNVVGSRVDDLRNEFERLDALMLSVLVRASMRFFFVLSANSSMPMGAREIFVTELRSLHEAHEKLSRDNYADKIPPDLAHDLETASLILEEIIDKAPGLLNFSATK
;
A
#
# COMPACT_ATOMS: atom_id res chain seq x y z
N MET A 1 -31.74 -2.64 -12.92
CA MET A 1 -30.53 -3.24 -13.51
C MET A 1 -30.15 -4.48 -12.71
N ALA A 2 -30.08 -5.64 -13.36
CA ALA A 2 -29.62 -6.85 -12.70
C ALA A 2 -28.13 -6.68 -12.30
N ARG A 3 -27.80 -6.86 -11.02
CA ARG A 3 -26.40 -6.89 -10.56
C ARG A 3 -25.72 -8.07 -11.23
N ARG A 4 -24.61 -7.81 -11.93
CA ARG A 4 -23.78 -8.87 -12.51
C ARG A 4 -23.26 -9.74 -11.38
N THR A 5 -23.52 -11.02 -11.44
CA THR A 5 -23.00 -12.05 -10.54
C THR A 5 -21.72 -12.62 -11.11
N TYR A 6 -20.82 -13.06 -10.23
CA TYR A 6 -19.51 -13.60 -10.59
C TYR A 6 -19.38 -15.02 -10.06
N THR A 7 -18.61 -15.83 -10.76
CA THR A 7 -18.29 -17.17 -10.31
C THR A 7 -17.08 -17.16 -9.39
N ARG A 8 -16.96 -18.22 -8.59
CA ARG A 8 -15.80 -18.42 -7.74
C ARG A 8 -14.50 -18.48 -8.54
N GLU A 9 -14.53 -19.11 -9.71
CA GLU A 9 -13.36 -19.27 -10.59
C GLU A 9 -12.90 -17.93 -11.17
N GLU A 10 -13.81 -17.06 -11.58
CA GLU A 10 -13.47 -15.70 -12.02
C GLU A 10 -12.74 -14.91 -10.93
N VAL A 11 -13.13 -15.06 -9.67
CA VAL A 11 -12.45 -14.39 -8.54
C VAL A 11 -11.08 -15.01 -8.26
N LYS A 12 -10.95 -16.33 -8.34
CA LYS A 12 -9.65 -17.01 -8.18
C LYS A 12 -8.63 -16.60 -9.23
N GLU A 13 -9.04 -16.44 -10.49
CA GLU A 13 -8.16 -15.94 -11.55
C GLU A 13 -7.65 -14.54 -11.26
N LEU A 14 -8.51 -13.68 -10.72
CA LEU A 14 -8.11 -12.33 -10.31
C LEU A 14 -7.17 -12.35 -9.10
N LEU A 15 -7.40 -13.22 -8.12
CA LEU A 15 -6.49 -13.39 -6.98
C LEU A 15 -5.12 -13.90 -7.43
N ALA A 16 -5.07 -14.79 -8.39
CA ALA A 16 -3.80 -15.24 -8.99
C ALA A 16 -3.07 -14.10 -9.71
N ALA A 17 -3.81 -13.22 -10.40
CA ALA A 17 -3.24 -12.02 -10.99
C ALA A 17 -2.73 -11.04 -9.93
N LEU A 18 -3.48 -10.85 -8.84
CA LEU A 18 -3.09 -10.02 -7.71
C LEU A 18 -1.80 -10.51 -7.05
N GLU A 19 -1.67 -11.83 -6.87
CA GLU A 19 -0.46 -12.44 -6.31
C GLU A 19 0.77 -12.21 -7.21
N ARG A 20 0.62 -12.33 -8.53
CA ARG A 20 1.72 -12.01 -9.47
C ARG A 20 2.15 -10.54 -9.35
N GLN A 21 1.20 -9.62 -9.32
CA GLN A 21 1.50 -8.19 -9.16
C GLN A 21 2.17 -7.90 -7.81
N CYS A 22 1.78 -8.60 -6.75
CA CYS A 22 2.41 -8.49 -5.45
C CYS A 22 3.89 -8.91 -5.50
N ARG A 23 4.21 -10.03 -6.13
CA ARG A 23 5.60 -10.49 -6.31
C ARG A 23 6.44 -9.50 -7.12
N GLU A 24 5.91 -9.01 -8.24
CA GLU A 24 6.59 -8.00 -9.07
C GLU A 24 6.85 -6.70 -8.28
N ALA A 25 5.89 -6.25 -7.49
CA ALA A 25 6.05 -5.08 -6.64
C ALA A 25 7.09 -5.30 -5.53
N MET A 26 7.14 -6.48 -4.93
CA MET A 26 8.17 -6.82 -3.95
C MET A 26 9.58 -6.79 -4.55
N ASP A 27 9.76 -7.27 -5.76
CA ASP A 27 11.05 -7.24 -6.46
C ASP A 27 11.45 -5.79 -6.80
N LEU A 28 10.51 -4.97 -7.23
CA LEU A 28 10.73 -3.53 -7.45
C LEU A 28 11.03 -2.78 -6.15
N ALA A 29 10.39 -3.15 -5.04
CA ALA A 29 10.69 -2.57 -3.73
C ALA A 29 12.12 -2.88 -3.27
N LYS A 30 12.60 -4.11 -3.49
CA LYS A 30 13.99 -4.50 -3.22
C LYS A 30 14.98 -3.73 -4.09
N ALA A 31 14.67 -3.57 -5.37
CA ALA A 31 15.49 -2.76 -6.29
C ALA A 31 15.50 -1.29 -5.86
N ALA A 32 14.37 -0.74 -5.47
CA ALA A 32 14.25 0.63 -4.96
C ALA A 32 15.10 0.85 -3.71
N GLU A 33 15.12 -0.12 -2.79
CA GLU A 33 15.96 -0.09 -1.60
C GLU A 33 17.46 -0.05 -1.95
N SER A 34 17.88 -0.90 -2.87
CA SER A 34 19.27 -0.93 -3.36
C SER A 34 19.68 0.36 -4.06
N GLU A 35 18.79 0.96 -4.87
CA GLU A 35 19.06 2.20 -5.60
C GLU A 35 19.02 3.45 -4.70
N ALA A 36 18.22 3.44 -3.64
CA ALA A 36 18.10 4.56 -2.70
C ALA A 36 19.46 4.93 -2.09
N SER A 37 20.30 3.95 -1.78
CA SER A 37 21.67 4.16 -1.30
C SER A 37 22.57 4.88 -2.32
N LYS A 38 22.22 4.82 -3.61
CA LYS A 38 22.92 5.49 -4.73
C LYS A 38 22.24 6.80 -5.15
N GLN A 39 21.27 7.29 -4.37
CA GLN A 39 20.47 8.47 -4.67
C GLN A 39 19.69 8.38 -6.01
N SER A 40 19.37 7.18 -6.45
CA SER A 40 18.53 6.94 -7.61
C SER A 40 17.11 6.54 -7.18
N PHE A 41 16.11 7.14 -7.78
CA PHE A 41 14.69 6.92 -7.45
C PHE A 41 13.88 6.29 -8.59
N THR A 42 14.55 5.81 -9.64
CA THR A 42 13.88 5.21 -10.80
C THR A 42 13.12 3.94 -10.43
N ALA A 43 13.76 3.04 -9.67
CA ALA A 43 13.12 1.81 -9.20
C ALA A 43 11.98 2.10 -8.21
N TYR A 44 12.12 3.12 -7.35
CA TYR A 44 11.04 3.55 -6.46
C TYR A 44 9.80 4.03 -7.22
N ARG A 45 10.01 4.80 -8.28
CA ARG A 45 8.92 5.25 -9.17
C ARG A 45 8.22 4.05 -9.84
N SER A 46 8.99 3.09 -10.35
CA SER A 46 8.45 1.86 -10.94
C SER A 46 7.64 1.05 -9.90
N PHE A 47 8.16 0.94 -8.70
CA PHE A 47 7.45 0.33 -7.56
C PHE A 47 6.12 1.03 -7.29
N ARG A 48 6.09 2.37 -7.21
CA ARG A 48 4.88 3.16 -6.95
C ARG A 48 3.83 3.00 -8.07
N ASN A 49 4.27 2.91 -9.32
CA ASN A 49 3.38 2.63 -10.44
C ASN A 49 2.75 1.23 -10.29
N LYS A 50 3.53 0.22 -9.93
CA LYS A 50 3.05 -1.14 -9.68
C LYS A 50 2.07 -1.20 -8.51
N VAL A 51 2.30 -0.46 -7.44
CA VAL A 51 1.34 -0.31 -6.33
C VAL A 51 0.01 0.28 -6.82
N GLY A 52 0.05 1.27 -7.70
CA GLY A 52 -1.16 1.84 -8.31
C GLY A 52 -1.96 0.80 -9.12
N GLU A 53 -1.29 -0.01 -9.94
CA GLU A 53 -1.92 -1.12 -10.67
C GLU A 53 -2.53 -2.16 -9.73
N PHE A 54 -1.81 -2.52 -8.67
CA PHE A 54 -2.29 -3.44 -7.63
C PHE A 54 -3.55 -2.89 -6.94
N GLN A 55 -3.54 -1.61 -6.54
CA GLN A 55 -4.69 -0.98 -5.89
C GLN A 55 -5.93 -0.92 -6.80
N ALA A 56 -5.76 -0.70 -8.10
CA ALA A 56 -6.85 -0.76 -9.06
C ALA A 56 -7.46 -2.17 -9.12
N LEU A 57 -6.64 -3.20 -9.10
CA LEU A 57 -7.10 -4.59 -9.07
C LEU A 57 -7.78 -4.95 -7.74
N VAL A 58 -7.30 -4.41 -6.62
CA VAL A 58 -7.94 -4.55 -5.29
C VAL A 58 -9.39 -4.04 -5.33
N ILE A 59 -9.61 -2.84 -5.85
CA ILE A 59 -10.95 -2.26 -5.97
C ILE A 59 -11.87 -3.16 -6.81
N LEU A 60 -11.36 -3.69 -7.91
CA LEU A 60 -12.10 -4.61 -8.77
C LEU A 60 -12.50 -5.89 -8.05
N ILE A 61 -11.56 -6.51 -7.33
CA ILE A 61 -11.80 -7.75 -6.58
C ILE A 61 -12.78 -7.54 -5.44
N GLU A 62 -12.64 -6.46 -4.68
CA GLU A 62 -13.60 -6.10 -3.61
C GLU A 62 -15.04 -6.00 -4.15
N GLY A 63 -15.20 -5.34 -5.29
CA GLY A 63 -16.51 -5.22 -5.94
C GLY A 63 -17.07 -6.57 -6.38
N ARG A 64 -16.23 -7.49 -6.85
CA ARG A 64 -16.66 -8.82 -7.29
C ARG A 64 -16.94 -9.75 -6.13
N LEU A 65 -16.14 -9.73 -5.06
CA LEU A 65 -16.39 -10.52 -3.84
C LEU A 65 -17.75 -10.24 -3.20
N LYS A 66 -18.28 -9.03 -3.34
CA LYS A 66 -19.62 -8.66 -2.85
C LYS A 66 -20.76 -9.31 -3.65
N ASN A 67 -20.47 -9.80 -4.86
CA ASN A 67 -21.47 -10.30 -5.81
C ASN A 67 -21.18 -11.74 -6.31
N VAL A 68 -20.37 -12.50 -5.57
CA VAL A 68 -20.12 -13.92 -5.87
C VAL A 68 -21.35 -14.75 -5.52
N VAL A 69 -21.75 -15.62 -6.44
CA VAL A 69 -22.82 -16.60 -6.22
C VAL A 69 -22.21 -17.85 -5.59
N GLY A 70 -22.75 -18.28 -4.45
CA GLY A 70 -22.35 -19.48 -3.76
C GLY A 70 -22.08 -19.28 -2.26
N SER A 71 -22.05 -20.36 -1.50
CA SER A 71 -22.14 -20.34 -0.04
C SER A 71 -20.79 -20.26 0.71
N ARG A 72 -19.64 -20.16 0.03
CA ARG A 72 -18.33 -20.12 0.70
C ARG A 72 -17.38 -19.18 -0.05
N VAL A 73 -17.36 -17.92 0.36
CA VAL A 73 -16.43 -16.91 -0.14
C VAL A 73 -15.37 -16.50 0.88
N ASP A 74 -15.43 -17.05 2.09
CA ASP A 74 -14.55 -16.66 3.20
C ASP A 74 -13.07 -16.95 2.90
N ASP A 75 -12.78 -18.08 2.26
CA ASP A 75 -11.42 -18.44 1.83
C ASP A 75 -10.89 -17.48 0.75
N LEU A 76 -11.71 -17.06 -0.20
CA LEU A 76 -11.35 -16.07 -1.22
C LEU A 76 -11.11 -14.70 -0.58
N ARG A 77 -11.94 -14.32 0.38
CA ARG A 77 -11.79 -13.07 1.12
C ARG A 77 -10.51 -13.09 1.96
N ASN A 78 -10.24 -14.17 2.67
CA ASN A 78 -9.03 -14.31 3.46
C ASN A 78 -7.76 -14.23 2.60
N GLU A 79 -7.75 -14.87 1.44
CA GLU A 79 -6.62 -14.79 0.51
C GLU A 79 -6.45 -13.37 -0.06
N PHE A 80 -7.54 -12.71 -0.42
CA PHE A 80 -7.54 -11.32 -0.84
C PHE A 80 -6.95 -10.40 0.22
N GLU A 81 -7.43 -10.50 1.46
CA GLU A 81 -6.96 -9.68 2.57
C GLU A 81 -5.49 -9.96 2.91
N ARG A 82 -5.05 -11.22 2.80
CA ARG A 82 -3.64 -11.59 2.97
C ARG A 82 -2.73 -10.91 1.95
N LEU A 83 -3.11 -10.93 0.67
CA LEU A 83 -2.34 -10.30 -0.41
C LEU A 83 -2.33 -8.77 -0.28
N ASP A 84 -3.46 -8.19 0.06
CA ASP A 84 -3.59 -6.75 0.27
C ASP A 84 -2.77 -6.29 1.49
N ALA A 85 -2.85 -7.01 2.62
CA ALA A 85 -2.04 -6.75 3.80
C ALA A 85 -0.54 -6.84 3.51
N LEU A 86 -0.11 -7.83 2.75
CA LEU A 86 1.29 -7.98 2.34
C LEU A 86 1.75 -6.78 1.51
N MET A 87 0.97 -6.38 0.50
CA MET A 87 1.31 -5.24 -0.35
C MET A 87 1.36 -3.93 0.45
N LEU A 88 0.37 -3.68 1.29
CA LEU A 88 0.34 -2.48 2.14
C LEU A 88 1.53 -2.43 3.09
N SER A 89 1.93 -3.56 3.65
CA SER A 89 3.11 -3.67 4.52
C SER A 89 4.41 -3.37 3.77
N VAL A 90 4.54 -3.89 2.55
CA VAL A 90 5.68 -3.58 1.66
C VAL A 90 5.70 -2.09 1.29
N LEU A 91 4.53 -1.50 1.02
CA LEU A 91 4.40 -0.07 0.73
C LEU A 91 4.84 0.79 1.92
N VAL A 92 4.42 0.45 3.14
CA VAL A 92 4.85 1.14 4.36
C VAL A 92 6.36 1.11 4.51
N ARG A 93 6.98 -0.07 4.38
CA ARG A 93 8.45 -0.22 4.43
C ARG A 93 9.17 0.63 3.38
N ALA A 94 8.73 0.55 2.14
CA ALA A 94 9.35 1.28 1.04
C ALA A 94 9.21 2.81 1.20
N SER A 95 8.04 3.28 1.61
CA SER A 95 7.77 4.70 1.88
C SER A 95 8.64 5.23 3.03
N MET A 96 8.78 4.47 4.10
CA MET A 96 9.63 4.85 5.23
C MET A 96 11.10 4.98 4.82
N ARG A 97 11.63 4.02 4.07
CA ARG A 97 13.00 4.09 3.55
C ARG A 97 13.22 5.26 2.62
N PHE A 98 12.23 5.57 1.79
CA PHE A 98 12.24 6.77 0.95
C PHE A 98 12.32 8.05 1.79
N PHE A 99 11.52 8.16 2.87
CA PHE A 99 11.59 9.29 3.80
C PHE A 99 12.94 9.42 4.49
N PHE A 100 13.55 8.32 4.92
CA PHE A 100 14.87 8.35 5.53
C PHE A 100 15.95 8.89 4.56
N VAL A 101 15.90 8.49 3.30
CA VAL A 101 16.84 8.99 2.28
C VAL A 101 16.62 10.48 2.01
N LEU A 102 15.37 10.94 1.93
CA LEU A 102 15.05 12.36 1.75
C LEU A 102 15.47 13.21 2.96
N SER A 103 15.26 12.72 4.17
CA SER A 103 15.61 13.45 5.39
C SER A 103 17.13 13.57 5.60
N ALA A 104 17.91 12.65 5.07
CA ALA A 104 19.37 12.70 5.11
C ALA A 104 19.95 13.76 4.14
N ASN A 105 19.17 14.23 3.18
CA ASN A 105 19.59 15.27 2.24
C ASN A 105 19.15 16.65 2.75
N SER A 106 20.10 17.54 3.03
CA SER A 106 19.87 18.87 3.63
C SER A 106 19.18 19.89 2.70
N SER A 107 18.93 19.56 1.44
CA SER A 107 18.21 20.41 0.49
C SER A 107 17.14 19.63 -0.26
N MET A 108 15.87 20.00 -0.06
CA MET A 108 14.79 19.49 -0.88
C MET A 108 14.74 20.22 -2.22
N PRO A 109 14.83 19.51 -3.37
CA PRO A 109 14.62 20.11 -4.68
C PRO A 109 13.22 20.73 -4.79
N MET A 110 13.07 21.73 -5.65
CA MET A 110 11.76 22.32 -5.97
C MET A 110 10.79 21.23 -6.47
N GLY A 111 9.57 21.16 -5.93
CA GLY A 111 8.61 20.08 -6.21
C GLY A 111 8.66 18.88 -5.27
N ALA A 112 9.70 18.73 -4.46
CA ALA A 112 9.83 17.63 -3.51
C ALA A 112 8.74 17.66 -2.41
N ARG A 113 8.22 18.84 -2.09
CA ARG A 113 7.16 19.00 -1.08
C ARG A 113 5.87 18.28 -1.48
N GLU A 114 5.44 18.41 -2.75
CA GLU A 114 4.23 17.75 -3.23
C GLU A 114 4.40 16.24 -3.26
N ILE A 115 5.58 15.75 -3.68
CA ILE A 115 5.91 14.32 -3.64
C ILE A 115 5.89 13.82 -2.20
N PHE A 116 6.51 14.55 -1.27
CA PHE A 116 6.53 14.22 0.14
C PHE A 116 5.12 14.11 0.74
N VAL A 117 4.25 15.08 0.48
CA VAL A 117 2.86 15.07 0.96
C VAL A 117 2.08 13.90 0.37
N THR A 118 2.28 13.58 -0.92
CA THR A 118 1.64 12.44 -1.57
C THR A 118 2.08 11.11 -0.96
N GLU A 119 3.38 10.93 -0.71
CA GLU A 119 3.92 9.74 -0.05
C GLU A 119 3.45 9.61 1.41
N LEU A 120 3.39 10.71 2.12
CA LEU A 120 2.89 10.75 3.50
C LEU A 120 1.42 10.35 3.58
N ARG A 121 0.61 10.81 2.62
CA ARG A 121 -0.79 10.41 2.49
C ARG A 121 -0.93 8.91 2.24
N SER A 122 -0.16 8.38 1.30
CA SER A 122 -0.15 6.94 1.00
C SER A 122 0.27 6.10 2.21
N LEU A 123 1.26 6.56 2.97
CA LEU A 123 1.69 5.89 4.19
C LEU A 123 0.58 5.89 5.25
N HIS A 124 -0.08 7.02 5.44
CA HIS A 124 -1.19 7.14 6.39
C HIS A 124 -2.38 6.24 6.01
N GLU A 125 -2.81 6.25 4.76
CA GLU A 125 -3.91 5.41 4.27
C GLU A 125 -3.59 3.92 4.40
N ALA A 126 -2.36 3.51 4.06
CA ALA A 126 -1.90 2.13 4.23
C ALA A 126 -1.90 1.71 5.71
N HIS A 127 -1.38 2.57 6.59
CA HIS A 127 -1.35 2.33 8.03
C HIS A 127 -2.78 2.21 8.61
N GLU A 128 -3.69 3.09 8.24
CA GLU A 128 -5.09 3.02 8.69
C GLU A 128 -5.76 1.71 8.26
N LYS A 129 -5.53 1.28 7.02
CA LYS A 129 -6.12 0.03 6.52
C LYS A 129 -5.55 -1.19 7.23
N LEU A 130 -4.23 -1.23 7.47
CA LEU A 130 -3.56 -2.32 8.20
C LEU A 130 -3.93 -2.38 9.68
N SER A 131 -4.40 -1.29 10.26
CA SER A 131 -4.86 -1.22 11.66
C SER A 131 -6.27 -1.80 11.87
N ARG A 132 -6.97 -2.21 10.81
CA ARG A 132 -8.28 -2.84 10.91
C ARG A 132 -8.16 -4.27 11.43
N ASP A 133 -9.14 -4.73 12.21
CA ASP A 133 -9.13 -6.04 12.86
C ASP A 133 -8.95 -7.21 11.87
N ASN A 134 -9.53 -7.11 10.67
CA ASN A 134 -9.42 -8.14 9.65
C ASN A 134 -8.05 -8.19 8.93
N TYR A 135 -7.17 -7.21 9.18
CA TYR A 135 -5.81 -7.16 8.63
C TYR A 135 -4.73 -7.45 9.68
N ALA A 136 -5.00 -7.21 10.96
CA ALA A 136 -4.00 -7.26 12.02
C ALA A 136 -3.26 -8.61 12.12
N ASP A 137 -3.97 -9.73 11.92
CA ASP A 137 -3.41 -11.09 11.95
C ASP A 137 -2.72 -11.51 10.64
N LYS A 138 -2.82 -10.71 9.60
CA LYS A 138 -2.29 -10.98 8.25
C LYS A 138 -1.00 -10.23 7.93
N ILE A 139 -0.55 -9.38 8.84
CA ILE A 139 0.70 -8.62 8.68
C ILE A 139 1.89 -9.55 8.89
N PRO A 140 2.83 -9.64 7.91
CA PRO A 140 4.04 -10.44 8.10
C PRO A 140 4.84 -9.97 9.31
N PRO A 141 5.32 -10.90 10.17
CA PRO A 141 6.03 -10.53 11.42
C PRO A 141 7.28 -9.67 11.20
N ASP A 142 7.98 -9.86 10.09
CA ASP A 142 9.17 -9.08 9.72
C ASP A 142 8.84 -7.62 9.33
N LEU A 143 7.57 -7.34 9.00
CA LEU A 143 7.07 -6.01 8.65
C LEU A 143 6.35 -5.30 9.81
N ALA A 144 6.07 -6.01 10.90
CA ALA A 144 5.35 -5.44 12.04
C ALA A 144 6.11 -4.26 12.69
N HIS A 145 7.43 -4.36 12.80
CA HIS A 145 8.28 -3.30 13.33
C HIS A 145 8.26 -2.04 12.46
N ASP A 146 8.22 -2.20 11.14
CA ASP A 146 8.12 -1.06 10.21
C ASP A 146 6.79 -0.30 10.39
N LEU A 147 5.71 -1.02 10.68
CA LEU A 147 4.40 -0.43 10.98
C LEU A 147 4.41 0.35 12.29
N GLU A 148 5.03 -0.17 13.32
CA GLU A 148 5.17 0.52 14.60
C GLU A 148 5.96 1.82 14.43
N THR A 149 7.08 1.77 13.71
CA THR A 149 7.88 2.95 13.42
C THR A 149 7.12 3.96 12.57
N ALA A 150 6.35 3.51 11.57
CA ALA A 150 5.49 4.37 10.77
C ALA A 150 4.43 5.07 11.62
N SER A 151 3.82 4.37 12.59
CA SER A 151 2.86 4.95 13.53
C SER A 151 3.47 6.11 14.30
N LEU A 152 4.67 5.91 14.86
CA LEU A 152 5.38 6.96 15.62
C LEU A 152 5.70 8.18 14.76
N ILE A 153 6.14 7.97 13.53
CA ILE A 153 6.43 9.07 12.58
C ILE A 153 5.16 9.84 12.24
N LEU A 154 4.07 9.13 11.95
CA LEU A 154 2.79 9.75 11.63
C LEU A 154 2.23 10.55 12.80
N GLU A 155 2.31 10.03 14.02
CA GLU A 155 1.90 10.73 15.23
C GLU A 155 2.72 12.01 15.43
N GLU A 156 4.03 11.95 15.28
CA GLU A 156 4.90 13.14 15.38
C GLU A 156 4.55 14.19 14.33
N ILE A 157 4.24 13.81 13.11
CA ILE A 157 3.85 14.73 12.03
C ILE A 157 2.47 15.34 12.31
N ILE A 158 1.51 14.55 12.78
CA ILE A 158 0.17 15.03 13.16
C ILE A 158 0.28 16.09 14.26
N ASP A 159 1.13 15.86 15.27
CA ASP A 159 1.32 16.78 16.38
C ASP A 159 2.00 18.08 15.96
N LYS A 160 3.03 17.99 15.11
CA LYS A 160 3.83 19.15 14.69
C LYS A 160 3.26 19.91 13.49
N ALA A 161 2.54 19.23 12.61
CA ALA A 161 2.00 19.80 11.37
C ALA A 161 0.64 19.17 10.98
N PRO A 162 -0.40 19.35 11.82
CA PRO A 162 -1.70 18.71 11.61
C PRO A 162 -2.34 19.03 10.25
N GLY A 163 -2.05 20.20 9.69
CA GLY A 163 -2.55 20.62 8.39
C GLY A 163 -2.00 19.81 7.20
N LEU A 164 -0.89 19.09 7.36
CA LEU A 164 -0.32 18.26 6.27
C LEU A 164 -1.15 17.03 5.97
N LEU A 165 -1.86 16.50 6.96
CA LEU A 165 -2.72 15.30 6.81
C LEU A 165 -4.20 15.64 6.66
N ASN A 166 -4.61 16.89 6.78
CA ASN A 166 -5.99 17.35 6.55
C ASN A 166 -6.28 17.40 5.05
N PHE A 167 -6.77 16.28 4.51
CA PHE A 167 -7.12 16.12 3.10
C PHE A 167 -8.57 16.51 2.77
N SER A 168 -9.30 17.03 3.75
CA SER A 168 -10.75 17.29 3.66
C SER A 168 -11.12 18.65 3.03
N ALA A 169 -10.15 19.43 2.57
CA ALA A 169 -10.42 20.78 2.09
C ALA A 169 -9.85 21.04 0.71
N THR A 170 -10.36 20.32 -0.30
CA THR A 170 -10.40 20.90 -1.65
C THR A 170 -11.82 20.70 -2.19
N LYS A 171 -12.64 21.71 -1.98
CA LYS A 171 -13.84 21.93 -2.77
C LYS A 171 -13.42 22.35 -4.17
#